data_886a7048c2f6b7df71bb890385082c19
#
_entry.id   886a7048c2f6b7df71bb890385082c19
#
_cell.length_a   1.000
_cell.length_b   1.000
_cell.length_c   1.000
_cell.angle_alpha   90.00
_cell.angle_beta   90.00
_cell.angle_gamma   90.00
#
_symmetry.space_group_name_H-M   'P 1'
#
loop_
_entity.id
_entity.type
_entity.pdbx_description
1 polymer ?
#
loop_
_entity_poly.entity_id
_entity_poly.type
_entity_poly.pdbx_seq_one_letter_code
_entity_poly.pdbx_strand_id
1 'polypeptide(L)'
;MLDGGLLFMKFESLTSPAADTSALQEEYKQAREIGKLRLGRQHLYFRTGLKSYYLPYQDITRYFRRVMQVPAKLCCGKGDFEIENLVICGERGELAQIQLPGVKAAKAVMECLAELAPNAAVGRAKEPSADAPQ
;
A
#
# COMPACT_ATOMS: atom_id res chain seq x y z
N MET A 1 21.73 20.13 9.10
CA MET A 1 21.43 19.84 8.95
C MET A 1 21.02 19.02 8.64
N LEU A 2 20.81 18.75 8.72
CA LEU A 2 20.47 18.24 8.40
C LEU A 2 20.22 17.10 8.45
N ASP A 3 19.77 16.65 9.05
CA ASP A 3 19.25 15.57 8.99
C ASP A 3 19.25 15.11 7.63
N GLY A 4 20.38 14.74 7.16
CA GLY A 4 20.58 14.44 5.81
C GLY A 4 19.66 13.36 5.30
N GLY A 5 19.35 12.39 6.13
CA GLY A 5 18.51 11.32 5.68
C GLY A 5 17.17 11.79 5.17
N LEU A 6 16.53 12.64 5.94
CA LEU A 6 15.25 13.15 5.52
C LEU A 6 15.37 14.12 4.39
N LEU A 7 16.42 14.91 4.38
CA LEU A 7 16.58 15.87 3.31
C LEU A 7 16.74 15.23 1.96
N PHE A 8 17.30 14.02 1.94
CA PHE A 8 17.53 13.37 0.67
C PHE A 8 16.52 12.30 0.34
N MET A 9 15.47 12.18 1.15
CA MET A 9 14.44 11.22 0.85
C MET A 9 13.67 11.68 -0.38
N LYS A 10 13.57 10.84 -1.36
CA LYS A 10 12.84 11.15 -2.57
C LYS A 10 11.59 10.32 -2.63
N PHE A 11 10.50 10.95 -2.97
CA PHE A 11 9.23 10.27 -3.11
C PHE A 11 8.86 10.24 -4.57
N GLU A 12 8.49 9.08 -5.06
CA GLU A 12 8.04 8.94 -6.44
C GLU A 12 6.55 8.78 -6.46
N SER A 13 5.89 9.54 -7.29
CA SER A 13 4.45 9.49 -7.40
C SER A 13 4.04 8.30 -8.26
N LEU A 14 3.00 7.60 -7.85
CA LEU A 14 2.46 6.52 -8.65
C LEU A 14 1.43 7.02 -9.65
N THR A 15 0.87 8.18 -9.43
CA THR A 15 -0.25 8.61 -10.25
C THR A 15 -0.06 9.99 -10.86
N SER A 16 0.16 10.99 -10.07
CA SER A 16 0.17 12.35 -10.57
C SER A 16 1.53 12.97 -10.39
N PRO A 17 1.74 14.15 -10.95
CA PRO A 17 3.02 14.82 -10.81
C PRO A 17 3.37 15.04 -9.35
N ALA A 18 4.64 15.16 -9.09
CA ALA A 18 5.12 15.25 -7.74
C ALA A 18 4.55 16.44 -7.01
N ALA A 19 4.21 16.23 -5.75
CA ALA A 19 3.80 17.30 -4.88
C ALA A 19 5.04 17.93 -4.27
N ASP A 20 4.84 18.98 -3.49
CA ASP A 20 5.92 19.64 -2.81
C ASP A 20 6.63 18.67 -1.87
N THR A 21 7.92 18.47 -2.09
CA THR A 21 8.70 17.51 -1.31
C THR A 21 8.69 17.85 0.18
N SER A 22 8.74 19.13 0.52
CA SER A 22 8.73 19.52 1.93
C SER A 22 7.44 19.11 2.61
N ALA A 23 6.33 19.30 1.93
CA ALA A 23 5.04 18.93 2.49
C ALA A 23 4.93 17.42 2.63
N LEU A 24 5.46 16.69 1.66
CA LEU A 24 5.43 15.23 1.73
C LEU A 24 6.27 14.72 2.88
N GLN A 25 7.44 15.29 3.09
CA GLN A 25 8.29 14.86 4.17
C GLN A 25 7.65 15.12 5.52
N GLU A 26 7.00 16.25 5.66
CA GLU A 26 6.36 16.58 6.90
C GLU A 26 5.20 15.62 7.19
N GLU A 27 4.41 15.34 6.18
CA GLU A 27 3.31 14.40 6.33
C GLU A 27 3.84 13.00 6.64
N TYR A 28 4.92 12.61 5.97
CA TYR A 28 5.52 11.29 6.15
C TYR A 28 5.97 11.09 7.59
N LYS A 29 6.56 12.12 8.20
CA LYS A 29 7.03 12.01 9.57
C LYS A 29 5.89 11.77 10.54
N GLN A 30 4.73 12.32 10.26
CA GLN A 30 3.59 12.23 11.15
C GLN A 30 2.66 11.10 10.79
N ALA A 31 2.94 10.40 9.71
CA ALA A 31 2.06 9.35 9.23
C ALA A 31 2.14 8.13 10.12
N ARG A 32 1.04 7.38 10.16
CA ARG A 32 0.99 6.15 10.93
C ARG A 32 1.71 5.05 10.18
N GLU A 33 2.66 4.43 10.83
CA GLU A 33 3.44 3.39 10.19
C GLU A 33 2.84 2.02 10.46
N ILE A 34 2.64 1.23 9.41
CA ILE A 34 2.18 -0.15 9.53
C ILE A 34 3.02 -0.94 8.55
N GLY A 35 4.04 -1.64 9.08
CA GLY A 35 4.95 -2.37 8.21
C GLY A 35 5.68 -1.42 7.27
N LYS A 36 5.61 -1.69 5.99
CA LYS A 36 6.25 -0.85 4.99
C LYS A 36 5.40 0.32 4.55
N LEU A 37 4.19 0.40 5.10
CA LEU A 37 3.26 1.46 4.76
C LEU A 37 3.31 2.58 5.76
N ARG A 38 3.06 3.78 5.29
CA ARG A 38 2.77 4.91 6.16
C ARG A 38 1.53 5.59 5.64
N LEU A 39 0.60 5.84 6.56
CA LEU A 39 -0.68 6.41 6.20
C LEU A 39 -0.73 7.84 6.69
N GLY A 40 -0.54 8.77 5.74
CA GLY A 40 -0.61 10.18 6.06
C GLY A 40 -2.03 10.69 5.94
N ARG A 41 -2.19 11.99 6.07
CA ARG A 41 -3.52 12.60 5.99
C ARG A 41 -4.09 12.61 4.58
N GLN A 42 -3.23 12.87 3.61
CA GLN A 42 -3.67 13.02 2.23
C GLN A 42 -3.04 12.03 1.30
N HIS A 43 -1.98 11.37 1.74
CA HIS A 43 -1.24 10.46 0.88
C HIS A 43 -0.90 9.18 1.61
N LEU A 44 -0.86 8.11 0.84
CA LEU A 44 -0.36 6.83 1.32
C LEU A 44 1.07 6.72 0.84
N TYR A 45 1.95 6.26 1.72
CA TYR A 45 3.36 6.10 1.40
C TYR A 45 3.76 4.65 1.60
N PHE A 46 4.68 4.16 0.79
CA PHE A 46 5.26 2.84 1.03
C PHE A 46 6.65 2.78 0.43
N ARG A 47 7.43 1.86 0.96
CA ARG A 47 8.80 1.68 0.50
C ARG A 47 8.94 0.33 -0.14
N THR A 48 9.72 0.30 -1.21
CA THR A 48 10.07 -0.96 -1.84
C THR A 48 11.54 -0.84 -2.20
N GLY A 49 12.36 -1.65 -1.55
CA GLY A 49 13.79 -1.53 -1.69
C GLY A 49 14.27 -0.19 -1.18
N LEU A 50 14.95 0.54 -2.01
CA LEU A 50 15.49 1.84 -1.62
C LEU A 50 14.59 3.00 -2.03
N LYS A 51 13.47 2.71 -2.65
CA LYS A 51 12.60 3.76 -3.14
C LYS A 51 11.38 3.93 -2.26
N SER A 52 10.94 5.18 -2.16
CA SER A 52 9.73 5.52 -1.43
C SER A 52 8.72 6.07 -2.42
N TYR A 53 7.52 5.50 -2.39
CA TYR A 53 6.45 5.90 -3.29
C TYR A 53 5.32 6.49 -2.52
N TYR A 54 4.51 7.30 -3.19
CA TYR A 54 3.32 7.86 -2.57
C TYR A 54 2.22 8.05 -3.60
N LEU A 55 1.01 8.18 -3.12
CA LEU A 55 -0.11 8.55 -3.96
C LEU A 55 -1.21 9.13 -3.09
N PRO A 56 -1.97 10.08 -3.65
CA PRO A 56 -3.09 10.65 -2.91
C PRO A 56 -4.18 9.60 -2.76
N TYR A 57 -4.89 9.63 -1.64
CA TYR A 57 -5.97 8.69 -1.44
C TYR A 57 -7.04 8.82 -2.52
N GLN A 58 -7.25 10.03 -3.02
CA GLN A 58 -8.27 10.24 -4.02
C GLN A 58 -7.98 9.51 -5.33
N ASP A 59 -6.72 9.11 -5.54
CA ASP A 59 -6.37 8.38 -6.75
C ASP A 59 -6.52 6.88 -6.59
N ILE A 60 -6.90 6.42 -5.42
CA ILE A 60 -7.14 5.01 -5.18
C ILE A 60 -8.58 4.72 -5.57
N THR A 61 -8.77 3.86 -6.56
CA THR A 61 -10.11 3.51 -6.98
C THR A 61 -10.59 2.23 -6.31
N ARG A 62 -9.66 1.38 -5.90
CA ARG A 62 -10.00 0.11 -5.26
C ARG A 62 -8.81 -0.40 -4.47
N TYR A 63 -9.07 -1.08 -3.40
CA TYR A 63 -8.01 -1.75 -2.64
C TYR A 63 -8.55 -3.02 -2.01
N PHE A 64 -7.66 -3.98 -1.79
CA PHE A 64 -8.07 -5.24 -1.19
C PHE A 64 -6.86 -5.99 -0.66
N ARG A 65 -7.13 -7.01 0.15
CA ARG A 65 -6.08 -7.89 0.66
C ARG A 65 -5.89 -9.02 -0.32
N ARG A 66 -4.62 -9.38 -0.52
CA ARG A 66 -4.29 -10.55 -1.31
C ARG A 66 -3.45 -11.45 -0.42
N VAL A 67 -3.97 -12.64 -0.12
CA VAL A 67 -3.27 -13.58 0.74
C VAL A 67 -2.58 -14.59 -0.16
N MET A 68 -1.28 -14.75 0.03
CA MET A 68 -0.51 -15.67 -0.80
C MET A 68 -0.01 -16.81 0.06
N GLN A 69 -0.15 -18.02 -0.45
CA GLN A 69 0.35 -19.21 0.23
C GLN A 69 1.78 -19.46 -0.21
N VAL A 70 2.66 -19.67 0.75
CA VAL A 70 4.05 -19.92 0.46
C VAL A 70 4.42 -21.29 1.03
N PRO A 71 4.91 -22.20 0.20
CA PRO A 71 5.31 -23.51 0.71
C PRO A 71 6.48 -23.37 1.67
N ALA A 72 6.36 -23.97 2.81
CA ALA A 72 7.40 -23.83 3.82
C ALA A 72 8.73 -24.42 3.39
N LYS A 73 8.71 -25.38 2.51
CA LYS A 73 9.96 -25.97 2.06
C LYS A 73 10.85 -24.97 1.35
N LEU A 74 10.30 -23.86 0.92
CA LEU A 74 11.10 -22.83 0.30
C LEU A 74 11.74 -21.92 1.33
N CYS A 75 11.39 -22.09 2.57
CA CYS A 75 11.77 -21.16 3.59
C CYS A 75 12.25 -21.85 4.86
N CYS A 76 11.40 -22.53 5.57
CA CYS A 76 11.77 -23.08 6.86
C CYS A 76 11.40 -24.55 7.03
N GLY A 77 10.83 -25.17 6.05
CA GLY A 77 10.58 -26.59 6.11
C GLY A 77 9.44 -27.04 6.98
N LYS A 78 8.58 -26.12 7.42
CA LYS A 78 7.49 -26.49 8.28
C LYS A 78 6.16 -25.99 7.75
N GLY A 79 5.42 -26.81 7.08
CA GLY A 79 4.10 -26.43 6.62
C GLY A 79 4.07 -25.15 5.82
N ASP A 80 2.97 -24.86 5.24
CA ASP A 80 2.80 -23.64 4.46
C ASP A 80 2.49 -22.47 5.37
N PHE A 81 2.76 -21.26 4.89
CA PHE A 81 2.33 -20.08 5.63
C PHE A 81 1.77 -19.07 4.67
N GLU A 82 1.04 -18.12 5.21
CA GLU A 82 0.34 -17.12 4.41
C GLU A 82 1.02 -15.78 4.53
N ILE A 83 1.10 -15.08 3.41
CA ILE A 83 1.66 -13.74 3.37
C ILE A 83 0.53 -12.79 2.99
N GLU A 84 0.32 -11.79 3.85
CA GLU A 84 -0.69 -10.78 3.59
C GLU A 84 -0.13 -9.67 2.75
N ASN A 85 -0.90 -9.22 1.80
CA ASN A 85 -0.52 -8.10 0.95
C ASN A 85 -1.68 -7.15 0.81
N LEU A 86 -1.35 -5.86 0.69
CA LEU A 86 -2.33 -4.86 0.33
C LEU A 86 -2.15 -4.57 -1.14
N VAL A 87 -3.23 -4.65 -1.90
CA VAL A 87 -3.21 -4.31 -3.32
C VAL A 87 -3.97 -3.01 -3.50
N ILE A 88 -3.36 -2.08 -4.20
CA ILE A 88 -3.93 -0.77 -4.45
C ILE A 88 -4.08 -0.60 -5.94
N CYS A 89 -5.28 -0.22 -6.36
CA CYS A 89 -5.59 -0.03 -7.77
C CYS A 89 -5.99 1.40 -8.05
N GLY A 90 -5.62 1.87 -9.22
CA GLY A 90 -6.03 3.17 -9.71
C GLY A 90 -6.86 2.97 -10.97
N GLU A 91 -7.05 4.05 -11.72
CA GLU A 91 -7.86 3.99 -12.92
C GLU A 91 -7.38 2.96 -13.93
N ARG A 92 -6.10 2.78 -14.01
CA ARG A 92 -5.54 1.88 -15.02
C ARG A 92 -5.29 0.48 -14.52
N GLY A 93 -5.66 0.19 -13.30
CA GLY A 93 -5.48 -1.13 -12.76
C GLY A 93 -4.60 -1.13 -11.54
N GLU A 94 -3.97 -2.25 -11.30
CA GLU A 94 -3.17 -2.43 -10.09
C GLU A 94 -1.95 -1.54 -10.11
N LEU A 95 -1.79 -0.74 -9.06
CA LEU A 95 -0.65 0.17 -8.94
C LEU A 95 0.44 -0.38 -8.05
N ALA A 96 0.08 -1.11 -7.03
CA ALA A 96 1.05 -1.59 -6.05
C ALA A 96 0.54 -2.77 -5.28
N GLN A 97 1.46 -3.62 -4.87
CA GLN A 97 1.18 -4.71 -3.96
C GLN A 97 2.22 -4.61 -2.86
N ILE A 98 1.78 -4.43 -1.63
CA ILE A 98 2.66 -4.18 -0.52
C ILE A 98 2.49 -5.26 0.53
N GLN A 99 3.56 -5.94 0.86
CA GLN A 99 3.51 -6.99 1.87
C GLN A 99 3.28 -6.39 3.24
N LEU A 100 2.42 -7.02 4.01
CA LEU A 100 2.10 -6.58 5.36
C LEU A 100 2.61 -7.61 6.35
N PRO A 101 2.92 -7.19 7.58
CA PRO A 101 3.50 -8.10 8.57
C PRO A 101 2.53 -9.14 9.15
N GLY A 102 1.29 -9.12 8.77
CA GLY A 102 0.37 -10.15 9.25
C GLY A 102 -1.06 -9.73 9.18
N VAL A 103 -1.93 -10.58 9.68
CA VAL A 103 -3.37 -10.34 9.62
C VAL A 103 -3.79 -9.09 10.39
N LYS A 104 -3.20 -8.87 11.55
CA LYS A 104 -3.57 -7.70 12.33
C LYS A 104 -3.23 -6.42 11.60
N ALA A 105 -2.06 -6.39 10.96
CA ALA A 105 -1.67 -5.24 10.19
C ALA A 105 -2.60 -5.04 9.00
N ALA A 106 -2.98 -6.13 8.36
CA ALA A 106 -3.88 -6.04 7.22
C ALA A 106 -5.22 -5.46 7.65
N LYS A 107 -5.76 -5.91 8.76
CA LYS A 107 -7.03 -5.38 9.24
C LYS A 107 -6.92 -3.90 9.60
N ALA A 108 -5.81 -3.52 10.24
CA ALA A 108 -5.62 -2.12 10.62
C ALA A 108 -5.54 -1.23 9.38
N VAL A 109 -4.83 -1.69 8.36
CA VAL A 109 -4.72 -0.92 7.13
C VAL A 109 -6.08 -0.76 6.46
N MET A 110 -6.85 -1.85 6.40
CA MET A 110 -8.16 -1.79 5.77
C MET A 110 -9.08 -0.81 6.49
N GLU A 111 -9.02 -0.81 7.82
CA GLU A 111 -9.82 0.13 8.60
C GLU A 111 -9.41 1.56 8.35
N CYS A 112 -8.10 1.80 8.31
CA CYS A 112 -7.61 3.16 8.04
C CYS A 112 -8.02 3.62 6.66
N LEU A 113 -7.91 2.76 5.66
CA LEU A 113 -8.25 3.15 4.30
C LEU A 113 -9.75 3.38 4.14
N ALA A 114 -10.57 2.69 4.93
CA ALA A 114 -12.00 2.97 4.88
C ALA A 114 -12.30 4.40 5.27
N GLU A 115 -11.50 4.98 6.15
CA GLU A 115 -11.68 6.36 6.53
C GLU A 115 -10.96 7.34 5.63
N LEU A 116 -9.76 6.95 5.18
CA LEU A 116 -8.92 7.87 4.41
C LEU A 116 -9.27 7.89 2.93
N ALA A 117 -9.78 6.80 2.41
CA ALA A 117 -10.17 6.70 1.01
C ALA A 117 -11.60 6.21 0.90
N PRO A 118 -12.56 6.99 1.42
CA PRO A 118 -13.94 6.54 1.49
C PRO A 118 -14.61 6.32 0.14
N ASN A 119 -14.06 6.91 -0.92
CA ASN A 119 -14.66 6.74 -2.24
C ASN A 119 -14.10 5.54 -2.99
N ALA A 120 -13.10 4.88 -2.45
CA ALA A 120 -12.51 3.73 -3.12
C ALA A 120 -13.34 2.49 -2.83
N ALA A 121 -13.42 1.60 -3.81
CA ALA A 121 -14.11 0.34 -3.62
C ALA A 121 -13.22 -0.61 -2.83
N VAL A 122 -13.83 -1.47 -2.06
CA VAL A 122 -13.09 -2.44 -1.26
C VAL A 122 -13.33 -3.82 -1.86
N GLY A 123 -12.24 -4.58 -2.01
CA GLY A 123 -12.35 -5.92 -2.53
C GLY A 123 -11.94 -5.99 -3.99
N ARG A 124 -11.78 -7.20 -4.48
CA ARG A 124 -11.39 -7.41 -5.85
C ARG A 124 -12.46 -6.95 -6.80
N ALA A 125 -12.03 -6.43 -7.92
CA ALA A 125 -12.98 -6.09 -8.96
C ALA A 125 -13.57 -7.37 -9.50
N LYS A 126 -14.88 -7.36 -9.73
CA LYS A 126 -15.49 -8.48 -10.36
C LYS A 126 -15.24 -8.38 -11.83
N GLU A 127 -14.71 -9.43 -12.40
CA GLU A 127 -14.48 -9.42 -13.82
C GLU A 127 -15.58 -10.17 -14.47
N PRO A 128 -16.29 -9.55 -15.35
CA PRO A 128 -17.41 -10.20 -16.00
C PRO A 128 -17.04 -11.54 -16.59
N SER A 129 -15.90 -11.59 -17.20
CA SER A 129 -15.52 -12.85 -17.81
C SER A 129 -15.19 -13.90 -16.77
N ALA A 130 -14.63 -13.50 -15.68
CA ALA A 130 -14.26 -14.44 -14.66
C ALA A 130 -15.46 -14.86 -13.88
N ASP A 131 -16.39 -13.96 -13.71
CA ASP A 131 -17.54 -14.26 -12.93
C ASP A 131 -18.62 -14.89 -13.72
N ALA A 132 -18.68 -14.54 -14.96
CA ALA A 132 -19.80 -14.95 -15.78
C ALA A 132 -20.01 -16.43 -15.77
N PRO A 133 -19.07 -17.19 -15.97
CA PRO A 133 -19.33 -18.56 -16.05
C PRO A 133 -19.53 -19.11 -14.75
N GLN A 134 -19.25 -18.33 -13.99
CA GLN A 134 -19.26 -18.82 -12.77
C GLN A 134 -20.52 -18.84 -12.25
#